data_82594394a4ffc24781c032ff8bbc7715
#
_entry.id   82594394a4ffc24781c032ff8bbc7715
#
_cell.length_a   1.000
_cell.length_b   1.000
_cell.length_c   1.000
_cell.angle_alpha   90.00
_cell.angle_beta   90.00
_cell.angle_gamma   90.00
#
_symmetry.space_group_name_H-M   'P 1'
#
loop_
_entity.id
_entity.type
_entity.pdbx_description
1 polymer ?
#
loop_
_entity_poly.entity_id
_entity_poly.type
_entity_poly.pdbx_seq_one_letter_code
_entity_poly.pdbx_strand_id
1 'polypeptide(L)'
;MPLSSGLSHVAMSVPEGTLTEEYRTRLLEFYERRLGWREMESLRRPDRLTVAVGRMTYINIRERPDSMVTHGYEHFGVLLQSAEDLRQLWEDLANGVEDVQLEPLNASDRGEGSFRFRFLLPMAVEAQFFARAT
;
A
#
# COMPACT_ATOMS: atom_id res chain seq x y z
N MET A 1 -32.40 11.10 1.96
CA MET A 1 -31.12 11.10 2.70
C MET A 1 -30.13 10.24 1.96
N PRO A 2 -28.95 10.76 1.59
CA PRO A 2 -27.94 9.91 1.03
C PRO A 2 -27.42 8.92 2.08
N LEU A 3 -27.03 7.75 1.61
CA LEU A 3 -26.38 6.77 2.46
C LEU A 3 -24.93 7.21 2.75
N SER A 4 -24.44 6.87 3.91
CA SER A 4 -23.03 7.01 4.22
C SER A 4 -22.28 5.83 3.65
N SER A 5 -21.16 6.10 2.98
CA SER A 5 -20.36 5.06 2.37
C SER A 5 -18.87 5.36 2.53
N GLY A 6 -18.06 4.35 2.44
CA GLY A 6 -16.61 4.45 2.46
C GLY A 6 -15.99 3.38 1.60
N LEU A 7 -14.71 3.49 1.37
CA LEU A 7 -13.97 2.50 0.60
C LEU A 7 -13.82 1.23 1.42
N SER A 8 -14.32 0.10 0.90
CA SER A 8 -14.14 -1.19 1.58
C SER A 8 -12.83 -1.86 1.20
N HIS A 9 -12.49 -1.85 -0.09
CA HIS A 9 -11.28 -2.55 -0.54
C HIS A 9 -10.81 -2.05 -1.90
N VAL A 10 -9.58 -2.43 -2.20
CA VAL A 10 -8.95 -2.27 -3.52
C VAL A 10 -8.57 -3.66 -4.00
N ALA A 11 -8.96 -4.01 -5.20
CA ALA A 11 -8.59 -5.28 -5.80
C ALA A 11 -7.52 -5.08 -6.87
N MET A 12 -6.50 -5.94 -6.82
CA MET A 12 -5.41 -5.93 -7.79
C MET A 12 -5.22 -7.33 -8.33
N SER A 13 -4.70 -7.43 -9.54
CA SER A 13 -4.34 -8.72 -10.10
C SER A 13 -2.85 -8.79 -10.40
N VAL A 14 -2.30 -9.99 -10.25
CA VAL A 14 -0.90 -10.30 -10.54
C VAL A 14 -0.85 -11.50 -11.47
N PRO A 15 0.26 -11.71 -12.20
CA PRO A 15 0.41 -12.89 -13.05
C PRO A 15 0.29 -14.19 -12.26
N GLU A 16 -0.17 -15.24 -12.92
CA GLU A 16 -0.19 -16.57 -12.32
C GLU A 16 1.22 -16.97 -11.88
N GLY A 17 1.32 -17.59 -10.71
CA GLY A 17 2.59 -17.99 -10.12
C GLY A 17 3.28 -16.93 -9.29
N THR A 18 2.70 -15.74 -9.16
CA THR A 18 3.30 -14.66 -8.37
C THR A 18 3.23 -14.92 -6.87
N LEU A 19 2.11 -15.50 -6.38
CA LEU A 19 1.83 -15.62 -4.95
C LEU A 19 2.52 -16.85 -4.33
N THR A 20 3.83 -16.93 -4.49
CA THR A 20 4.65 -17.94 -3.80
C THR A 20 4.76 -17.59 -2.31
N GLU A 21 5.19 -18.55 -1.50
CA GLU A 21 5.43 -18.27 -0.07
C GLU A 21 6.48 -17.19 0.12
N GLU A 22 7.53 -17.18 -0.70
CA GLU A 22 8.56 -16.14 -0.63
C GLU A 22 7.99 -14.76 -0.92
N TYR A 23 7.18 -14.63 -1.97
CA TYR A 23 6.55 -13.35 -2.31
C TYR A 23 5.63 -12.86 -1.19
N ARG A 24 4.79 -13.77 -0.66
CA ARG A 24 3.88 -13.45 0.43
C ARG A 24 4.63 -12.98 1.67
N THR A 25 5.67 -13.69 2.06
CA THR A 25 6.48 -13.35 3.23
C THR A 25 7.13 -11.98 3.07
N ARG A 26 7.75 -11.73 1.91
CA ARG A 26 8.41 -10.44 1.66
C ARG A 26 7.43 -9.29 1.67
N LEU A 27 6.28 -9.46 1.06
CA LEU A 27 5.24 -8.43 1.03
C LEU A 27 4.71 -8.12 2.42
N LEU A 28 4.35 -9.17 3.16
CA LEU A 28 3.78 -9.02 4.50
C LEU A 28 4.77 -8.41 5.48
N GLU A 29 6.03 -8.86 5.47
CA GLU A 29 7.05 -8.28 6.34
C GLU A 29 7.25 -6.81 6.06
N PHE A 30 7.31 -6.42 4.79
CA PHE A 30 7.51 -5.03 4.41
C PHE A 30 6.36 -4.14 4.87
N TYR A 31 5.13 -4.51 4.55
CA TYR A 31 3.97 -3.67 4.82
C TYR A 31 3.51 -3.74 6.27
N GLU A 32 3.63 -4.89 6.93
CA GLU A 32 3.30 -4.99 8.35
C GLU A 32 4.22 -4.09 9.16
N ARG A 33 5.51 -4.18 8.91
CA ARG A 33 6.52 -3.43 9.66
C ARG A 33 6.38 -1.93 9.48
N ARG A 34 6.05 -1.49 8.28
CA ARG A 34 6.05 -0.06 7.94
C ARG A 34 4.69 0.62 8.04
N LEU A 35 3.64 -0.09 7.70
CA LEU A 35 2.29 0.46 7.63
C LEU A 35 1.29 -0.25 8.53
N GLY A 36 1.72 -1.27 9.24
CA GLY A 36 0.85 -2.01 10.15
C GLY A 36 -0.19 -2.87 9.45
N TRP A 37 0.01 -3.18 8.18
CA TRP A 37 -0.91 -4.05 7.44
C TRP A 37 -0.80 -5.47 7.95
N ARG A 38 -1.90 -6.23 7.84
CA ARG A 38 -1.93 -7.62 8.29
C ARG A 38 -2.66 -8.51 7.31
N GLU A 39 -2.15 -9.70 7.11
CA GLU A 39 -2.86 -10.69 6.31
C GLU A 39 -4.16 -11.10 6.98
N MET A 40 -5.22 -11.23 6.17
CA MET A 40 -6.48 -11.84 6.60
C MET A 40 -6.40 -13.34 6.29
N GLU A 41 -5.80 -14.08 7.20
CA GLU A 41 -5.42 -15.48 6.98
C GLU A 41 -6.59 -16.39 6.64
N SER A 42 -7.77 -16.12 7.21
CA SER A 42 -8.98 -16.91 6.93
C SER A 42 -9.40 -16.85 5.47
N LEU A 43 -8.94 -15.83 4.74
CA LEU A 43 -9.26 -15.65 3.32
C LEU A 43 -8.12 -16.09 2.39
N ARG A 44 -7.06 -16.64 2.94
CA ARG A 44 -5.91 -17.09 2.14
C ARG A 44 -6.32 -18.21 1.19
N ARG A 45 -5.88 -18.10 -0.06
CA ARG A 45 -6.05 -19.12 -1.10
C ARG A 45 -4.75 -19.19 -1.90
N PRO A 46 -4.47 -20.30 -2.61
CA PRO A 46 -3.27 -20.40 -3.43
C PRO A 46 -3.13 -19.27 -4.46
N ASP A 47 -4.26 -18.75 -4.95
CA ASP A 47 -4.30 -17.70 -5.97
C ASP A 47 -4.73 -16.34 -5.42
N ARG A 48 -4.79 -16.18 -4.10
CA ARG A 48 -5.27 -14.94 -3.49
C ARG A 48 -4.57 -14.63 -2.17
N LEU A 49 -4.21 -13.37 -2.00
CA LEU A 49 -3.70 -12.79 -0.77
C LEU A 49 -4.58 -11.60 -0.39
N THR A 50 -5.12 -11.61 0.80
CA THR A 50 -5.97 -10.51 1.30
C THR A 50 -5.29 -9.88 2.51
N VAL A 51 -5.14 -8.56 2.47
CA VAL A 51 -4.37 -7.82 3.48
C VAL A 51 -5.21 -6.69 4.03
N ALA A 52 -5.42 -6.69 5.33
CA ALA A 52 -6.11 -5.59 6.01
C ALA A 52 -5.19 -4.35 6.02
N VAL A 53 -5.75 -3.22 5.61
CA VAL A 53 -5.05 -1.94 5.51
C VAL A 53 -5.78 -0.95 6.39
N GLY A 54 -5.45 -0.92 7.65
CA GLY A 54 -6.22 -0.15 8.59
C GLY A 54 -7.46 -0.91 9.06
N ARG A 55 -8.42 -0.19 9.64
CA ARG A 55 -9.48 -0.81 10.42
C ARG A 55 -10.60 -1.41 9.57
N MET A 56 -10.97 -0.75 8.48
CA MET A 56 -12.18 -1.10 7.72
C MET A 56 -11.90 -1.36 6.25
N THR A 57 -10.64 -1.28 5.83
CA THR A 57 -10.27 -1.39 4.42
C THR A 57 -9.28 -2.52 4.22
N TYR A 58 -9.41 -3.22 3.12
CA TYR A 58 -8.45 -4.28 2.78
C TYR A 58 -8.06 -4.20 1.30
N ILE A 59 -6.95 -4.86 0.99
CA ILE A 59 -6.47 -5.05 -0.37
C ILE A 59 -6.61 -6.53 -0.69
N ASN A 60 -7.14 -6.82 -1.87
CA ASN A 60 -7.27 -8.18 -2.37
C ASN A 60 -6.36 -8.32 -3.59
N ILE A 61 -5.38 -9.23 -3.51
CA ILE A 61 -4.44 -9.50 -4.60
C ILE A 61 -4.73 -10.88 -5.14
N ARG A 62 -5.02 -10.98 -6.42
CA ARG A 62 -5.42 -12.23 -7.06
C ARG A 62 -4.57 -12.54 -8.27
N GLU A 63 -4.17 -13.80 -8.41
CA GLU A 63 -3.53 -14.26 -9.65
C GLU A 63 -4.55 -14.39 -10.76
N ARG A 64 -4.19 -13.87 -11.93
CA ARG A 64 -5.05 -13.97 -13.11
C ARG A 64 -4.19 -14.11 -14.37
N PRO A 65 -4.68 -14.87 -15.38
CA PRO A 65 -3.96 -14.95 -16.67
C PRO A 65 -3.91 -13.60 -17.38
N ASP A 66 -4.91 -12.74 -17.18
CA ASP A 66 -5.02 -11.41 -17.75
C ASP A 66 -4.78 -10.34 -16.67
N SER A 67 -3.66 -10.47 -15.94
CA SER A 67 -3.38 -9.57 -14.85
C SER A 67 -3.23 -8.11 -15.30
N MET A 68 -3.52 -7.20 -14.37
CA MET A 68 -3.49 -5.77 -14.64
C MET A 68 -2.09 -5.28 -15.05
N VAL A 69 -2.07 -4.24 -15.87
CA VAL A 69 -0.85 -3.52 -16.23
C VAL A 69 -1.05 -2.06 -15.80
N THR A 70 -0.11 -1.52 -15.05
CA THR A 70 -0.15 -0.12 -14.64
C THR A 70 0.95 0.65 -15.38
N HIS A 71 0.69 1.93 -15.65
CA HIS A 71 1.58 2.77 -16.43
C HIS A 71 2.34 3.80 -15.57
N GLY A 72 2.42 3.57 -14.28
CA GLY A 72 3.20 4.39 -13.36
C GLY A 72 2.42 5.49 -12.66
N TYR A 73 1.28 5.90 -13.21
CA TYR A 73 0.41 6.88 -12.54
C TYR A 73 -0.55 6.22 -11.55
N GLU A 74 -1.05 5.05 -11.89
CA GLU A 74 -2.06 4.35 -11.10
C GLU A 74 -1.52 4.04 -9.70
N HIS A 75 -2.21 4.55 -8.70
CA HIS A 75 -1.82 4.39 -7.31
C HIS A 75 -3.05 4.47 -6.42
N PHE A 76 -2.89 4.06 -5.18
CA PHE A 76 -3.88 4.34 -4.15
C PHE A 76 -3.17 4.97 -2.96
N GLY A 77 -3.91 5.77 -2.20
CA GLY A 77 -3.34 6.52 -1.11
C GLY A 77 -3.64 5.93 0.26
N VAL A 78 -2.67 6.06 1.17
CA VAL A 78 -2.85 5.75 2.58
C VAL A 78 -2.58 7.03 3.37
N LEU A 79 -3.41 7.29 4.36
CA LEU A 79 -3.29 8.46 5.20
C LEU A 79 -2.50 8.12 6.45
N LEU A 80 -1.42 8.84 6.69
CA LEU A 80 -0.63 8.70 7.91
C LEU A 80 -1.15 9.68 8.96
N GLN A 81 -0.79 9.45 10.22
CA GLN A 81 -1.36 10.18 11.34
C GLN A 81 -0.63 11.49 11.65
N SER A 82 0.60 11.64 11.16
CA SER A 82 1.39 12.82 11.47
C SER A 82 2.39 13.14 10.37
N ALA A 83 2.85 14.37 10.34
CA ALA A 83 3.95 14.80 9.47
C ALA A 83 5.22 14.02 9.77
N GLU A 84 5.45 13.75 11.05
CA GLU A 84 6.62 12.97 11.48
C GLU A 84 6.59 11.56 10.91
N ASP A 85 5.42 10.91 10.93
CA ASP A 85 5.27 9.57 10.36
C ASP A 85 5.56 9.56 8.86
N LEU A 86 5.09 10.58 8.15
CA LEU A 86 5.33 10.70 6.72
C LEU A 86 6.83 10.82 6.42
N ARG A 87 7.51 11.70 7.11
CA ARG A 87 8.95 11.91 6.95
C ARG A 87 9.74 10.66 7.34
N GLN A 88 9.38 10.06 8.46
CA GLN A 88 10.06 8.86 8.97
C GLN A 88 9.93 7.68 8.01
N LEU A 89 8.75 7.48 7.46
CA LEU A 89 8.54 6.42 6.47
C LEU A 89 9.41 6.65 5.23
N TRP A 90 9.42 7.88 4.72
CA TRP A 90 10.23 8.20 3.55
C TRP A 90 11.72 7.96 3.80
N GLU A 91 12.24 8.40 4.94
CA GLU A 91 13.64 8.21 5.31
C GLU A 91 13.99 6.73 5.47
N ASP A 92 13.10 5.95 6.08
CA ASP A 92 13.30 4.51 6.23
C ASP A 92 13.40 3.83 4.86
N LEU A 93 12.52 4.19 3.94
CA LEU A 93 12.55 3.63 2.59
C LEU A 93 13.77 4.09 1.80
N ALA A 94 14.20 5.33 1.98
CA ALA A 94 15.38 5.87 1.29
C ALA A 94 16.67 5.20 1.74
N ASN A 95 16.71 4.70 2.96
CA ASN A 95 17.94 4.21 3.58
C ASN A 95 18.07 2.70 3.70
N GLY A 96 17.04 1.92 3.37
CA GLY A 96 17.11 0.54 3.76
C GLY A 96 16.53 -0.53 2.85
N VAL A 97 15.92 -0.20 1.73
CA VAL A 97 15.23 -1.22 0.92
C VAL A 97 15.66 -1.11 -0.54
N GLU A 98 16.45 -2.08 -0.99
CA GLU A 98 17.05 -2.06 -2.33
C GLU A 98 16.03 -2.13 -3.46
N ASP A 99 14.96 -2.90 -3.30
CA ASP A 99 13.99 -3.16 -4.37
C ASP A 99 12.81 -2.18 -4.37
N VAL A 100 12.85 -1.14 -3.55
CA VAL A 100 11.81 -0.14 -3.52
C VAL A 100 12.04 0.90 -4.60
N GLN A 101 10.99 1.18 -5.39
CA GLN A 101 10.98 2.32 -6.28
C GLN A 101 10.38 3.49 -5.50
N LEU A 102 11.19 4.47 -5.16
CA LEU A 102 10.82 5.56 -4.27
C LEU A 102 10.87 6.89 -5.03
N GLU A 103 9.76 7.65 -4.98
CA GLU A 103 9.71 9.00 -5.50
C GLU A 103 10.09 10.01 -4.41
N PRO A 104 10.49 11.23 -4.79
CA PRO A 104 10.85 12.25 -3.82
C PRO A 104 9.68 12.62 -2.90
N LEU A 105 9.99 12.93 -1.65
CA LEU A 105 9.01 13.46 -0.70
C LEU A 105 8.66 14.89 -1.11
N ASN A 106 7.37 15.13 -1.31
CA ASN A 106 6.84 16.45 -1.61
C ASN A 106 6.00 16.92 -0.42
N ALA A 107 6.60 17.72 0.43
CA ALA A 107 5.96 18.19 1.66
C ALA A 107 6.14 19.70 1.82
N SER A 108 5.10 20.35 2.37
CA SER A 108 5.12 21.77 2.73
C SER A 108 5.94 21.99 3.99
N ASP A 109 6.12 23.26 4.37
CA ASP A 109 6.82 23.63 5.61
C ASP A 109 6.14 23.05 6.86
N ARG A 110 4.85 22.76 6.77
CA ARG A 110 4.10 22.12 7.87
C ARG A 110 4.21 20.61 7.86
N GLY A 111 4.94 20.05 6.89
CA GLY A 111 5.06 18.60 6.74
C GLY A 111 3.87 17.96 6.05
N GLU A 112 2.88 18.74 5.59
CA GLU A 112 1.77 18.21 4.81
C GLU A 112 2.22 17.90 3.40
N GLY A 113 1.90 16.70 2.92
CA GLY A 113 2.30 16.30 1.59
C GLY A 113 2.17 14.82 1.37
N SER A 114 2.97 14.33 0.44
CA SER A 114 2.89 12.94 0.02
C SER A 114 4.17 12.50 -0.67
N PHE A 115 4.30 11.21 -0.81
CA PHE A 115 5.25 10.59 -1.74
C PHE A 115 4.69 9.24 -2.19
N ARG A 116 5.12 8.78 -3.34
CA ARG A 116 4.75 7.47 -3.86
C ARG A 116 5.94 6.51 -3.81
N PHE A 117 5.62 5.25 -3.60
CA PHE A 117 6.61 4.18 -3.69
C PHE A 117 5.94 2.94 -4.24
N ARG A 118 6.75 2.06 -4.80
CA ARG A 118 6.27 0.77 -5.30
C ARG A 118 7.14 -0.33 -4.72
N PHE A 119 6.49 -1.31 -4.12
CA PHE A 119 7.16 -2.51 -3.64
C PHE A 119 6.22 -3.70 -3.77
N LEU A 120 6.56 -4.63 -4.65
CA LEU A 120 5.88 -5.92 -4.88
C LEU A 120 4.41 -5.83 -5.31
N LEU A 121 3.75 -4.71 -5.15
CA LEU A 121 2.38 -4.54 -5.62
C LEU A 121 2.36 -4.02 -7.06
N PRO A 122 1.33 -4.40 -7.85
CA PRO A 122 1.23 -3.87 -9.21
C PRO A 122 0.88 -2.39 -9.28
N MET A 123 0.34 -1.83 -8.19
CA MET A 123 0.07 -0.40 -8.09
C MET A 123 1.02 0.25 -7.11
N ALA A 124 1.36 1.51 -7.37
CA ALA A 124 2.10 2.31 -6.40
C ALA A 124 1.23 2.65 -5.19
N VAL A 125 1.86 2.88 -4.06
CA VAL A 125 1.22 3.36 -2.84
C VAL A 125 1.65 4.81 -2.64
N GLU A 126 0.68 5.70 -2.42
CA GLU A 126 0.98 7.07 -2.06
C GLU A 126 0.73 7.27 -0.57
N ALA A 127 1.79 7.54 0.17
CA ALA A 127 1.68 7.88 1.57
C ALA A 127 1.43 9.37 1.70
N GLN A 128 0.44 9.76 2.51
CA GLN A 128 0.01 11.14 2.63
C GLN A 128 -0.17 11.53 4.08
N PHE A 129 0.08 12.80 4.35
CA PHE A 129 -0.38 13.44 5.56
C PHE A 129 -0.83 14.86 5.24
N PHE A 130 -2.00 15.22 5.73
CA PHE A 130 -2.46 16.61 5.79
C PHE A 130 -3.36 16.78 6.99
N ALA A 131 -3.24 17.96 7.63
CA ALA A 131 -4.07 18.28 8.76
C ALA A 131 -5.52 18.42 8.28
N ARG A 132 -6.45 17.84 9.05
CA ARG A 132 -7.86 18.03 8.74
C ARG A 132 -8.25 19.45 9.08
N ALA A 133 -8.99 20.07 8.18
CA ALA A 133 -9.70 21.28 8.50
C ALA A 133 -10.73 20.95 9.59
N THR A 134 -10.69 21.67 10.69
CA THR A 134 -11.65 21.50 11.78
C THR A 134 -12.79 22.51 11.62
#